data_290963f04caff66aa8c1a39d0ad942e3
#
_entry.id   290963f04caff66aa8c1a39d0ad942e3
#
_cell.length_a   1.000
_cell.length_b   1.000
_cell.length_c   1.000
_cell.angle_alpha   90.00
_cell.angle_beta   90.00
_cell.angle_gamma   90.00
#
_symmetry.space_group_name_H-M   'P 1'
#
loop_
_entity.id
_entity.type
_entity.pdbx_description
1 polymer ?
#
loop_
_entity_poly.entity_id
_entity_poly.type
_entity_poly.pdbx_seq_one_letter_code
_entity_poly.pdbx_strand_id
1 'polypeptide(L)'
;CMAEGLVGGEGFAVDASLIKADANRQRCVPGDDGLPPEAASRAIDEYLAVLDDAAFGGATPVTPKFISPADPASRWTGANKGLAFFAYATNYLIDLDHAIIVDVEPSTAVRQAEVTAARTMIERVREHHNLWPARLAADTAYGSAEMLDWLVHDQGIEPHIPVIDKAERIDGTFSRSDFAYDHAADVYHCPGGKELKQYRRAFRADHPDTPPDNTYRYRASKMDCDACALKSRCCPNTPARKVTRSIHEGARDFARDIAKTDAYVVSRRERKKVEML
;
A
#
# COMPACT_ATOMS: atom_id res chain seq x y z
N CYS A 1 -28.37 -13.49 5.35
CA CYS A 1 -27.69 -13.66 4.05
C CYS A 1 -26.86 -14.95 4.05
N MET A 2 -26.01 -15.20 5.08
CA MET A 2 -25.19 -16.43 5.15
C MET A 2 -26.03 -17.72 5.18
N ALA A 3 -27.08 -17.76 6.01
CA ALA A 3 -27.99 -18.92 6.09
C ALA A 3 -28.71 -19.22 4.77
N GLU A 4 -28.88 -18.23 3.92
CA GLU A 4 -29.49 -18.34 2.60
C GLU A 4 -28.49 -18.58 1.47
N GLY A 5 -27.20 -18.78 1.81
CA GLY A 5 -26.15 -19.02 0.83
C GLY A 5 -25.80 -17.81 -0.04
N LEU A 6 -26.15 -16.59 0.39
CA LEU A 6 -25.87 -15.36 -0.36
C LEU A 6 -24.45 -14.78 -0.11
N VAL A 7 -23.68 -15.41 0.77
CA VAL A 7 -22.28 -15.08 1.02
C VAL A 7 -21.45 -16.31 0.72
N GLY A 8 -20.74 -16.30 -0.39
CA GLY A 8 -19.91 -17.41 -0.84
C GLY A 8 -18.60 -17.52 -0.06
N GLY A 9 -18.03 -16.39 0.31
CA GLY A 9 -16.80 -16.32 1.08
C GLY A 9 -15.52 -16.58 0.28
N GLU A 10 -15.60 -16.85 -1.01
CA GLU A 10 -14.42 -17.13 -1.84
C GLU A 10 -13.68 -15.87 -2.27
N GLY A 11 -14.42 -14.80 -2.59
CA GLY A 11 -13.86 -13.56 -3.07
C GLY A 11 -14.43 -12.35 -2.35
N PHE A 12 -13.56 -11.53 -1.77
CA PHE A 12 -13.98 -10.27 -1.17
C PHE A 12 -13.41 -9.09 -1.95
N ALA A 13 -14.10 -7.94 -1.83
CA ALA A 13 -13.55 -6.65 -2.25
C ALA A 13 -13.59 -5.65 -1.09
N VAL A 14 -12.60 -4.76 -1.08
CA VAL A 14 -12.53 -3.65 -0.13
C VAL A 14 -12.37 -2.34 -0.87
N ASP A 15 -13.06 -1.31 -0.38
CA ASP A 15 -12.92 0.06 -0.81
C ASP A 15 -13.38 1.02 0.30
N ALA A 16 -13.05 2.30 0.16
CA ALA A 16 -13.43 3.32 1.11
C ALA A 16 -14.23 4.44 0.42
N SER A 17 -15.30 4.87 1.08
CA SER A 17 -16.08 6.05 0.70
C SER A 17 -15.86 7.18 1.67
N LEU A 18 -15.73 8.42 1.16
CA LEU A 18 -15.56 9.61 1.98
C LEU A 18 -16.91 10.12 2.50
N ILE A 19 -17.00 10.31 3.81
CA ILE A 19 -18.13 10.95 4.46
C ILE A 19 -17.71 12.37 4.86
N LYS A 20 -18.42 13.37 4.32
CA LYS A 20 -18.16 14.77 4.63
C LYS A 20 -18.41 15.04 6.11
N ALA A 21 -17.40 15.57 6.79
CA ALA A 21 -17.52 16.03 8.17
C ALA A 21 -18.24 17.39 8.24
N ASP A 22 -18.92 17.63 9.36
CA ASP A 22 -19.48 18.96 9.66
C ASP A 22 -18.39 19.90 10.20
N ALA A 23 -17.44 20.22 9.34
CA ALA A 23 -16.27 21.03 9.65
C ALA A 23 -16.12 22.16 8.63
N ASN A 24 -16.00 23.40 9.12
CA ASN A 24 -15.96 24.58 8.27
C ASN A 24 -14.51 24.94 7.89
N ARG A 25 -14.22 24.98 6.59
CA ARG A 25 -12.92 25.41 6.07
C ARG A 25 -12.50 26.82 6.54
N GLN A 26 -13.46 27.76 6.69
CA GLN A 26 -13.16 29.14 7.07
C GLN A 26 -12.72 29.29 8.53
N ARG A 27 -12.94 28.26 9.37
CA ARG A 27 -12.55 28.21 10.78
C ARG A 27 -11.43 27.19 11.04
N CYS A 28 -10.78 26.71 10.02
CA CYS A 28 -9.66 25.78 10.17
C CYS A 28 -8.35 26.53 10.42
N VAL A 29 -7.40 25.84 11.03
CA VAL A 29 -6.02 26.30 11.23
C VAL A 29 -5.06 25.51 10.33
N PRO A 30 -3.88 26.07 9.98
CA PRO A 30 -2.83 25.31 9.32
C PRO A 30 -2.40 24.11 10.17
N GLY A 31 -2.15 22.98 9.52
CA GLY A 31 -1.75 21.76 10.23
C GLY A 31 -0.43 21.88 10.96
N ASP A 32 0.49 22.70 10.43
CA ASP A 32 1.82 22.92 11.05
C ASP A 32 1.71 23.72 12.37
N ASP A 33 0.65 24.49 12.57
CA ASP A 33 0.41 25.25 13.80
C ASP A 33 -0.18 24.38 14.92
N GLY A 34 -0.69 23.17 14.59
CA GLY A 34 -1.36 22.29 15.52
C GLY A 34 -2.73 22.81 15.98
N LEU A 35 -3.30 22.14 16.99
CA LEU A 35 -4.54 22.58 17.62
C LEU A 35 -4.32 23.81 18.50
N PRO A 36 -5.19 24.84 18.42
CA PRO A 36 -5.11 25.96 19.32
C PRO A 36 -5.43 25.50 20.76
N PRO A 37 -4.81 26.16 21.79
CA PRO A 37 -4.92 25.71 23.19
C PRO A 37 -6.37 25.59 23.70
N GLU A 38 -7.28 26.45 23.22
CA GLU A 38 -8.69 26.44 23.58
C GLU A 38 -9.46 25.24 23.02
N ALA A 39 -8.93 24.60 21.96
CA ALA A 39 -9.50 23.39 21.35
C ALA A 39 -8.75 22.11 21.75
N ALA A 40 -7.62 22.24 22.46
CA ALA A 40 -6.83 21.11 22.94
C ALA A 40 -7.35 20.67 24.32
N SER A 41 -7.50 19.36 24.51
CA SER A 41 -7.73 18.77 25.81
C SER A 41 -7.05 17.41 25.84
N ARG A 42 -6.71 16.92 27.05
CA ARG A 42 -6.11 15.62 27.21
C ARG A 42 -6.91 14.49 26.52
N ALA A 43 -8.24 14.53 26.62
CA ALA A 43 -9.10 13.52 25.99
C ALA A 43 -9.06 13.61 24.46
N ILE A 44 -8.96 14.81 23.89
CA ILE A 44 -8.80 15.01 22.45
C ILE A 44 -7.42 14.49 22.02
N ASP A 45 -6.36 14.82 22.74
CA ASP A 45 -5.01 14.39 22.43
C ASP A 45 -4.88 12.86 22.47
N GLU A 46 -5.44 12.21 23.51
CA GLU A 46 -5.46 10.74 23.65
C GLU A 46 -6.26 10.10 22.49
N TYR A 47 -7.42 10.68 22.12
CA TYR A 47 -8.23 10.17 21.02
C TYR A 47 -7.51 10.32 19.66
N LEU A 48 -6.89 11.46 19.41
CA LEU A 48 -6.12 11.68 18.17
C LEU A 48 -4.91 10.76 18.07
N ALA A 49 -4.23 10.50 19.21
CA ALA A 49 -3.13 9.55 19.25
C ALA A 49 -3.56 8.14 18.83
N VAL A 50 -4.71 7.65 19.30
CA VAL A 50 -5.27 6.35 18.88
C VAL A 50 -5.56 6.31 17.39
N LEU A 51 -6.12 7.39 16.83
CA LEU A 51 -6.39 7.48 15.40
C LEU A 51 -5.11 7.56 14.55
N ASP A 52 -4.08 8.24 15.04
CA ASP A 52 -2.79 8.33 14.37
C ASP A 52 -2.04 6.99 14.44
N ASP A 53 -2.14 6.23 15.53
CA ASP A 53 -1.62 4.86 15.63
C ASP A 53 -2.29 3.94 14.61
N ALA A 54 -3.61 4.03 14.44
CA ALA A 54 -4.34 3.26 13.44
C ALA A 54 -3.96 3.65 11.99
N ALA A 55 -3.48 4.89 11.80
CA ALA A 55 -3.00 5.39 10.51
C ALA A 55 -1.49 5.12 10.30
N PHE A 56 -0.80 4.57 11.29
CA PHE A 56 0.63 4.27 11.25
C PHE A 56 0.93 3.11 10.30
N GLY A 57 2.05 3.20 9.58
CA GLY A 57 2.48 2.20 8.59
C GLY A 57 2.94 2.83 7.28
N GLY A 58 2.81 4.15 7.15
CA GLY A 58 3.41 4.93 6.07
C GLY A 58 4.85 5.33 6.39
N ALA A 59 5.66 5.49 5.35
CA ALA A 59 7.08 5.89 5.49
C ALA A 59 7.28 7.31 6.06
N THR A 60 6.21 8.10 6.22
CA THR A 60 6.27 9.48 6.70
C THR A 60 5.00 9.81 7.49
N PRO A 61 5.11 10.45 8.66
CA PRO A 61 3.96 10.99 9.37
C PRO A 61 3.16 11.93 8.44
N VAL A 62 1.86 11.75 8.41
CA VAL A 62 0.98 12.59 7.59
C VAL A 62 0.62 13.84 8.41
N THR A 63 1.35 14.93 8.21
CA THR A 63 0.94 16.23 8.72
C THR A 63 -0.27 16.72 7.94
N PRO A 64 -1.43 16.93 8.57
CA PRO A 64 -2.61 17.40 7.86
C PRO A 64 -2.37 18.84 7.36
N LYS A 65 -2.82 19.15 6.15
CA LYS A 65 -2.69 20.51 5.61
C LYS A 65 -3.48 21.55 6.41
N PHE A 66 -4.66 21.16 6.89
CA PHE A 66 -5.54 21.95 7.74
C PHE A 66 -6.12 21.08 8.84
N ILE A 67 -6.37 21.66 9.99
CA ILE A 67 -7.06 21.05 11.13
C ILE A 67 -8.31 21.87 11.41
N SER A 68 -9.44 21.20 11.65
CA SER A 68 -10.66 21.85 12.15
C SER A 68 -10.67 21.81 13.68
N PRO A 69 -10.62 22.95 14.39
CA PRO A 69 -10.72 22.94 15.85
C PRO A 69 -12.05 22.39 16.38
N ALA A 70 -13.13 22.49 15.57
CA ALA A 70 -14.44 21.94 15.93
C ALA A 70 -14.54 20.41 15.74
N ASP A 71 -13.68 19.82 14.89
CA ASP A 71 -13.63 18.40 14.60
C ASP A 71 -12.20 18.01 14.21
N PRO A 72 -11.29 17.86 15.18
CA PRO A 72 -9.86 17.63 14.92
C PRO A 72 -9.54 16.27 14.31
N ALA A 73 -10.44 15.30 14.45
CA ALA A 73 -10.27 13.95 13.90
C ALA A 73 -10.57 13.89 12.40
N SER A 74 -11.37 14.82 11.87
CA SER A 74 -11.65 14.89 10.45
C SER A 74 -10.39 15.28 9.65
N ARG A 75 -10.23 14.74 8.45
CA ARG A 75 -9.06 15.01 7.61
C ARG A 75 -9.43 15.83 6.38
N TRP A 76 -8.61 16.83 6.07
CA TRP A 76 -8.74 17.64 4.87
C TRP A 76 -8.33 16.83 3.66
N THR A 77 -9.26 16.44 2.83
CA THR A 77 -9.06 15.58 1.68
C THR A 77 -9.80 16.07 0.45
N GLY A 78 -9.49 15.54 -0.71
CA GLY A 78 -10.18 15.84 -1.96
C GLY A 78 -10.60 14.55 -2.66
N ALA A 79 -11.88 14.48 -3.04
CA ALA A 79 -12.36 13.41 -3.93
C ALA A 79 -12.17 13.84 -5.38
N ASN A 80 -11.78 12.89 -6.23
CA ASN A 80 -11.65 12.95 -7.69
C ASN A 80 -12.10 14.26 -8.36
N LYS A 81 -11.15 15.20 -8.54
CA LYS A 81 -11.35 16.48 -9.24
C LYS A 81 -12.33 17.48 -8.59
N GLY A 82 -12.86 17.18 -7.40
CA GLY A 82 -13.70 18.08 -6.64
C GLY A 82 -12.92 19.05 -5.75
N LEU A 83 -13.66 19.97 -5.11
CA LEU A 83 -13.09 20.81 -4.06
C LEU A 83 -12.76 19.95 -2.84
N ALA A 84 -11.62 20.23 -2.20
CA ALA A 84 -11.25 19.54 -0.97
C ALA A 84 -12.19 19.95 0.20
N PHE A 85 -12.42 19.01 1.11
CA PHE A 85 -13.30 19.17 2.27
C PHE A 85 -12.77 18.33 3.44
N PHE A 86 -13.29 18.57 4.64
CA PHE A 86 -13.03 17.71 5.79
C PHE A 86 -13.90 16.46 5.71
N ALA A 87 -13.29 15.29 5.95
CA ALA A 87 -13.97 13.99 5.83
C ALA A 87 -13.45 12.95 6.80
N TYR A 88 -14.27 11.94 6.98
CA TYR A 88 -13.94 10.60 7.45
C TYR A 88 -14.00 9.62 6.28
N ALA A 89 -13.47 8.42 6.45
CA ALA A 89 -13.65 7.33 5.54
C ALA A 89 -14.53 6.24 6.18
N THR A 90 -15.43 5.67 5.38
CA THR A 90 -16.14 4.43 5.71
C THR A 90 -15.61 3.36 4.77
N ASN A 91 -14.99 2.33 5.36
CA ASN A 91 -14.45 1.23 4.62
C ASN A 91 -15.48 0.10 4.59
N TYR A 92 -15.67 -0.52 3.43
CA TYR A 92 -16.59 -1.62 3.21
C TYR A 92 -15.83 -2.86 2.78
N LEU A 93 -16.14 -3.98 3.41
CA LEU A 93 -15.74 -5.31 2.94
C LEU A 93 -16.99 -6.01 2.40
N ILE A 94 -16.96 -6.38 1.12
CA ILE A 94 -18.11 -7.03 0.46
C ILE A 94 -17.72 -8.41 -0.06
N ASP A 95 -18.70 -9.32 -0.04
CA ASP A 95 -18.64 -10.54 -0.82
C ASP A 95 -18.86 -10.22 -2.31
N LEU A 96 -18.01 -10.76 -3.19
CA LEU A 96 -18.02 -10.44 -4.62
C LEU A 96 -19.16 -11.10 -5.38
N ASP A 97 -19.70 -12.22 -4.91
CA ASP A 97 -20.71 -12.97 -5.65
C ASP A 97 -22.03 -12.20 -5.69
N HIS A 98 -22.50 -11.73 -4.54
CA HIS A 98 -23.79 -11.06 -4.40
C HIS A 98 -23.72 -9.61 -3.94
N ALA A 99 -22.51 -9.02 -3.81
CA ALA A 99 -22.28 -7.68 -3.31
C ALA A 99 -22.87 -7.44 -1.89
N ILE A 100 -22.87 -8.48 -1.07
CA ILE A 100 -23.31 -8.37 0.32
C ILE A 100 -22.21 -7.69 1.14
N ILE A 101 -22.57 -6.63 1.88
CA ILE A 101 -21.64 -6.02 2.84
C ILE A 101 -21.45 -7.02 3.98
N VAL A 102 -20.22 -7.47 4.13
CA VAL A 102 -19.83 -8.44 5.17
C VAL A 102 -19.37 -7.71 6.43
N ASP A 103 -18.69 -6.58 6.24
CA ASP A 103 -18.21 -5.77 7.36
C ASP A 103 -18.03 -4.31 6.96
N VAL A 104 -18.03 -3.41 7.95
CA VAL A 104 -17.86 -1.97 7.79
C VAL A 104 -16.97 -1.43 8.92
N GLU A 105 -15.97 -0.63 8.56
CA GLU A 105 -15.07 0.00 9.53
C GLU A 105 -14.92 1.49 9.24
N PRO A 106 -15.25 2.39 10.20
CA PRO A 106 -14.95 3.80 10.07
C PRO A 106 -13.46 4.06 10.30
N SER A 107 -12.90 5.02 9.57
CA SER A 107 -11.52 5.46 9.79
C SER A 107 -11.36 6.95 9.50
N THR A 108 -10.19 7.51 9.87
CA THR A 108 -9.81 8.82 9.34
C THR A 108 -9.58 8.70 7.82
N ALA A 109 -9.87 9.78 7.09
CA ALA A 109 -9.69 9.81 5.63
C ALA A 109 -8.19 9.92 5.25
N VAL A 110 -7.42 8.92 5.65
CA VAL A 110 -5.98 8.76 5.40
C VAL A 110 -5.74 7.35 4.88
N ARG A 111 -4.99 7.23 3.80
CA ARG A 111 -4.72 5.94 3.12
C ARG A 111 -4.26 4.82 4.08
N GLN A 112 -3.38 5.14 5.01
CA GLN A 112 -2.86 4.16 5.97
C GLN A 112 -3.97 3.63 6.88
N ALA A 113 -4.87 4.51 7.33
CA ALA A 113 -6.01 4.12 8.15
C ALA A 113 -7.00 3.24 7.36
N GLU A 114 -7.22 3.51 6.08
CA GLU A 114 -8.05 2.68 5.19
C GLU A 114 -7.46 1.27 5.02
N VAL A 115 -6.14 1.17 4.82
CA VAL A 115 -5.45 -0.13 4.73
C VAL A 115 -5.53 -0.89 6.06
N THR A 116 -5.35 -0.21 7.19
CA THR A 116 -5.48 -0.82 8.53
C THR A 116 -6.92 -1.29 8.77
N ALA A 117 -7.92 -0.49 8.41
CA ALA A 117 -9.33 -0.86 8.49
C ALA A 117 -9.65 -2.12 7.67
N ALA A 118 -9.06 -2.24 6.48
CA ALA A 118 -9.23 -3.45 5.66
C ALA A 118 -8.68 -4.71 6.35
N ARG A 119 -7.52 -4.62 7.00
CA ARG A 119 -6.95 -5.72 7.78
C ARG A 119 -7.86 -6.11 8.93
N THR A 120 -8.29 -5.12 9.71
CA THR A 120 -9.21 -5.30 10.85
C THR A 120 -10.51 -6.00 10.41
N MET A 121 -11.12 -5.56 9.30
CA MET A 121 -12.35 -6.18 8.78
C MET A 121 -12.13 -7.63 8.37
N ILE A 122 -11.04 -7.94 7.65
CA ILE A 122 -10.71 -9.30 7.22
C ILE A 122 -10.52 -10.23 8.41
N GLU A 123 -9.76 -9.80 9.42
CA GLU A 123 -9.53 -10.58 10.65
C GLU A 123 -10.82 -10.77 11.43
N ARG A 124 -11.62 -9.73 11.61
CA ARG A 124 -12.90 -9.76 12.34
C ARG A 124 -13.93 -10.67 11.69
N VAL A 125 -14.02 -10.66 10.37
CA VAL A 125 -14.93 -11.55 9.61
C VAL A 125 -14.52 -13.01 9.75
N ARG A 126 -13.23 -13.31 9.80
CA ARG A 126 -12.74 -14.64 10.12
C ARG A 126 -13.15 -15.08 11.52
N GLU A 127 -12.97 -14.22 12.53
CA GLU A 127 -13.27 -14.55 13.93
C GLU A 127 -14.77 -14.72 14.17
N HIS A 128 -15.59 -13.82 13.64
CA HIS A 128 -17.03 -13.77 13.94
C HIS A 128 -17.88 -14.65 13.03
N HIS A 129 -17.45 -14.84 11.78
CA HIS A 129 -18.26 -15.51 10.77
C HIS A 129 -17.62 -16.77 10.20
N ASN A 130 -16.36 -17.05 10.59
CA ASN A 130 -15.56 -18.14 10.02
C ASN A 130 -15.50 -18.09 8.47
N LEU A 131 -15.51 -16.88 7.91
CA LEU A 131 -15.35 -16.63 6.49
C LEU A 131 -13.90 -16.21 6.21
N TRP A 132 -13.34 -16.82 5.17
CA TRP A 132 -11.97 -16.55 4.77
C TRP A 132 -11.83 -16.54 3.26
N PRO A 133 -11.58 -15.38 2.65
CA PRO A 133 -11.56 -15.30 1.20
C PRO A 133 -10.30 -15.96 0.63
N ALA A 134 -10.44 -16.64 -0.50
CA ALA A 134 -9.30 -17.10 -1.29
C ALA A 134 -8.63 -15.92 -1.99
N ARG A 135 -9.38 -14.86 -2.35
CA ARG A 135 -8.88 -13.66 -3.04
C ARG A 135 -9.49 -12.38 -2.49
N LEU A 136 -8.68 -11.31 -2.50
CA LEU A 136 -9.12 -9.95 -2.17
C LEU A 136 -8.91 -9.02 -3.36
N ALA A 137 -9.98 -8.37 -3.82
CA ALA A 137 -9.93 -7.33 -4.84
C ALA A 137 -9.95 -5.95 -4.21
N ALA A 138 -9.01 -5.09 -4.61
CA ALA A 138 -8.97 -3.70 -4.15
C ALA A 138 -8.32 -2.80 -5.20
N ASP A 139 -8.31 -1.49 -4.94
CA ASP A 139 -7.63 -0.54 -5.79
C ASP A 139 -6.12 -0.46 -5.47
N THR A 140 -5.40 0.39 -6.22
CA THR A 140 -3.96 0.59 -6.03
C THR A 140 -3.61 1.13 -4.64
N ALA A 141 -4.55 1.76 -3.91
CA ALA A 141 -4.29 2.27 -2.57
C ALA A 141 -3.86 1.17 -1.61
N TYR A 142 -4.38 -0.03 -1.79
CA TYR A 142 -4.06 -1.22 -0.98
C TYR A 142 -2.83 -2.00 -1.49
N GLY A 143 -2.22 -1.61 -2.61
CA GLY A 143 -1.10 -2.30 -3.26
C GLY A 143 0.28 -1.98 -2.67
N SER A 144 0.39 -1.63 -1.39
CA SER A 144 1.67 -1.45 -0.72
C SER A 144 2.41 -2.79 -0.54
N ALA A 145 3.72 -2.74 -0.42
CA ALA A 145 4.54 -3.94 -0.27
C ALA A 145 4.16 -4.74 0.99
N GLU A 146 3.95 -4.02 2.09
CA GLU A 146 3.60 -4.59 3.40
C GLU A 146 2.19 -5.20 3.40
N MET A 147 1.22 -4.56 2.74
CA MET A 147 -0.14 -5.09 2.64
C MET A 147 -0.20 -6.35 1.78
N LEU A 148 0.51 -6.34 0.65
CA LEU A 148 0.59 -7.50 -0.22
C LEU A 148 1.29 -8.68 0.46
N ASP A 149 2.35 -8.41 1.22
CA ASP A 149 3.07 -9.43 1.98
C ASP A 149 2.19 -10.05 3.06
N TRP A 150 1.49 -9.23 3.82
CA TRP A 150 0.54 -9.67 4.82
C TRP A 150 -0.57 -10.54 4.21
N LEU A 151 -1.15 -10.16 3.07
CA LEU A 151 -2.16 -10.97 2.39
C LEU A 151 -1.60 -12.33 1.98
N VAL A 152 -0.42 -12.36 1.35
CA VAL A 152 0.14 -13.59 0.76
C VAL A 152 0.71 -14.52 1.83
N HIS A 153 1.56 -13.99 2.70
CA HIS A 153 2.36 -14.82 3.61
C HIS A 153 1.70 -15.03 4.97
N ASP A 154 1.01 -14.03 5.52
CA ASP A 154 0.37 -14.16 6.83
C ASP A 154 -1.06 -14.72 6.71
N GLN A 155 -1.77 -14.34 5.63
CA GLN A 155 -3.18 -14.68 5.48
C GLN A 155 -3.47 -15.76 4.43
N GLY A 156 -2.57 -16.00 3.50
CA GLY A 156 -2.76 -16.95 2.40
C GLY A 156 -3.85 -16.51 1.41
N ILE A 157 -4.06 -15.19 1.26
CA ILE A 157 -5.08 -14.60 0.38
C ILE A 157 -4.42 -14.10 -0.90
N GLU A 158 -4.97 -14.46 -2.06
CA GLU A 158 -4.51 -13.97 -3.36
C GLU A 158 -4.85 -12.48 -3.54
N PRO A 159 -3.82 -11.59 -3.73
CA PRO A 159 -4.06 -10.17 -3.90
C PRO A 159 -4.42 -9.83 -5.34
N HIS A 160 -5.70 -9.69 -5.65
CA HIS A 160 -6.19 -9.12 -6.91
C HIS A 160 -6.13 -7.58 -6.86
N ILE A 161 -4.95 -7.05 -6.56
CA ILE A 161 -4.68 -5.65 -6.24
C ILE A 161 -3.55 -5.14 -7.13
N PRO A 162 -3.69 -3.97 -7.78
CA PRO A 162 -2.59 -3.38 -8.54
C PRO A 162 -1.43 -2.99 -7.61
N VAL A 163 -0.22 -3.38 -7.96
CA VAL A 163 0.98 -3.07 -7.16
C VAL A 163 1.33 -1.60 -7.25
N ILE A 164 1.58 -0.95 -6.11
CA ILE A 164 2.19 0.39 -6.08
C ILE A 164 3.64 0.26 -6.54
N ASP A 165 3.95 0.70 -7.75
CA ASP A 165 5.32 0.71 -8.25
C ASP A 165 5.79 2.13 -8.55
N LYS A 166 6.81 2.58 -7.80
CA LYS A 166 7.49 3.86 -8.00
C LYS A 166 8.87 3.67 -8.63
N ALA A 167 9.16 2.48 -9.15
CA ALA A 167 10.47 2.14 -9.71
C ALA A 167 10.63 2.53 -11.18
N GLU A 168 9.55 2.98 -11.83
CA GLU A 168 9.62 3.52 -13.20
C GLU A 168 10.46 4.80 -13.25
N ARG A 169 11.29 4.88 -14.27
CA ARG A 169 12.14 6.03 -14.55
C ARG A 169 11.65 6.77 -15.79
N ILE A 170 11.51 8.06 -15.64
CA ILE A 170 11.08 8.96 -16.74
C ILE A 170 12.26 9.70 -17.41
N ASP A 171 13.49 9.45 -16.93
CA ASP A 171 14.73 10.08 -17.41
C ASP A 171 15.36 9.36 -18.62
N GLY A 172 14.67 8.37 -19.20
CA GLY A 172 15.14 7.56 -20.32
C GLY A 172 16.16 6.49 -19.93
N THR A 173 16.51 6.36 -18.64
CA THR A 173 17.36 5.27 -18.16
C THR A 173 16.51 4.05 -17.80
N PHE A 174 17.14 2.87 -17.78
CA PHE A 174 16.46 1.63 -17.45
C PHE A 174 15.79 1.66 -16.09
N SER A 175 14.51 1.30 -16.05
CA SER A 175 13.73 1.07 -14.85
C SER A 175 14.13 -0.24 -14.17
N ARG A 176 13.59 -0.51 -12.99
CA ARG A 176 13.82 -1.80 -12.33
C ARG A 176 13.21 -2.96 -13.11
N SER A 177 12.07 -2.76 -13.75
CA SER A 177 11.38 -3.73 -14.59
C SER A 177 12.19 -4.22 -15.80
N ASP A 178 13.20 -3.46 -16.23
CA ASP A 178 14.12 -3.88 -17.29
C ASP A 178 15.16 -4.91 -16.83
N PHE A 179 15.22 -5.20 -15.52
CA PHE A 179 16.14 -6.15 -14.92
C PHE A 179 15.36 -7.41 -14.49
N ALA A 180 15.69 -8.55 -15.06
CA ALA A 180 15.07 -9.83 -14.68
C ALA A 180 15.65 -10.33 -13.36
N TYR A 181 14.80 -10.68 -12.41
CA TYR A 181 15.21 -11.28 -11.15
C TYR A 181 15.18 -12.81 -11.24
N ASP A 182 16.30 -13.44 -10.92
CA ASP A 182 16.40 -14.88 -10.76
C ASP A 182 16.24 -15.26 -9.29
N HIS A 183 15.10 -15.85 -8.94
CA HIS A 183 14.77 -16.26 -7.58
C HIS A 183 15.67 -17.40 -7.06
N ALA A 184 16.14 -18.29 -7.95
CA ALA A 184 16.95 -19.45 -7.54
C ALA A 184 18.38 -19.04 -7.21
N ALA A 185 18.93 -18.10 -8.00
CA ALA A 185 20.31 -17.62 -7.82
C ALA A 185 20.40 -16.35 -6.92
N ASP A 186 19.27 -15.73 -6.56
CA ASP A 186 19.20 -14.44 -5.85
C ASP A 186 20.03 -13.34 -6.52
N VAL A 187 19.84 -13.18 -7.84
CA VAL A 187 20.54 -12.15 -8.64
C VAL A 187 19.58 -11.46 -9.61
N TYR A 188 19.94 -10.25 -10.02
CA TYR A 188 19.31 -9.60 -11.16
C TYR A 188 20.16 -9.75 -12.41
N HIS A 189 19.55 -10.03 -13.55
CA HIS A 189 20.16 -9.95 -14.87
C HIS A 189 19.84 -8.60 -15.51
N CYS A 190 20.88 -7.87 -15.92
CA CYS A 190 20.69 -6.57 -16.59
C CYS A 190 20.42 -6.73 -18.09
N PRO A 191 19.88 -5.73 -18.79
CA PRO A 191 19.68 -5.76 -20.24
C PRO A 191 20.97 -6.03 -21.05
N GLY A 192 22.14 -5.81 -20.48
CA GLY A 192 23.44 -6.16 -21.06
C GLY A 192 23.93 -7.57 -20.74
N GLY A 193 23.08 -8.44 -20.17
CA GLY A 193 23.38 -9.84 -19.88
C GLY A 193 24.35 -10.06 -18.71
N LYS A 194 24.55 -9.07 -17.83
CA LYS A 194 25.42 -9.21 -16.65
C LYS A 194 24.61 -9.34 -15.38
N GLU A 195 25.17 -10.01 -14.38
CA GLU A 195 24.54 -10.22 -13.08
C GLU A 195 24.79 -9.04 -12.14
N LEU A 196 23.74 -8.66 -11.40
CA LEU A 196 23.82 -7.83 -10.23
C LEU A 196 23.63 -8.73 -9.01
N LYS A 197 24.65 -8.80 -8.15
CA LYS A 197 24.64 -9.61 -6.92
C LYS A 197 24.29 -8.75 -5.72
N GLN A 198 23.72 -9.37 -4.70
CA GLN A 198 23.43 -8.72 -3.46
C GLN A 198 24.71 -8.08 -2.89
N TYR A 199 24.67 -6.78 -2.60
CA TYR A 199 25.80 -6.02 -2.10
C TYR A 199 25.62 -5.71 -0.62
N ARG A 200 26.47 -6.31 0.21
CA ARG A 200 26.62 -5.98 1.64
C ARG A 200 27.95 -5.27 1.84
N ARG A 201 27.96 -4.18 2.63
CA ARG A 201 29.26 -3.55 3.00
C ARG A 201 29.96 -4.44 4.02
N ALA A 202 31.14 -4.92 3.68
CA ALA A 202 31.93 -5.87 4.47
C ALA A 202 32.38 -5.37 5.87
N PHE A 203 32.19 -4.10 6.19
CA PHE A 203 32.77 -3.45 7.39
C PHE A 203 31.74 -3.15 8.51
N ARG A 204 30.52 -3.66 8.46
CA ARG A 204 29.60 -3.60 9.59
C ARG A 204 29.55 -4.95 10.27
N ALA A 205 30.03 -5.00 11.52
CA ALA A 205 30.10 -6.22 12.32
C ALA A 205 28.71 -6.79 12.68
N ASP A 206 27.67 -5.93 12.75
CA ASP A 206 26.30 -6.33 12.99
C ASP A 206 25.47 -6.09 11.73
N HIS A 207 25.30 -7.14 10.93
CA HIS A 207 24.33 -7.16 9.85
C HIS A 207 23.10 -7.93 10.31
N PRO A 208 22.01 -7.26 10.70
CA PRO A 208 20.74 -7.96 10.89
C PRO A 208 20.35 -8.63 9.57
N ASP A 209 19.76 -9.83 9.62
CA ASP A 209 19.30 -10.56 8.44
C ASP A 209 18.32 -9.73 7.61
N THR A 210 17.59 -8.83 8.27
CA THR A 210 16.72 -7.83 7.65
C THR A 210 17.41 -6.47 7.61
N PRO A 211 17.55 -5.84 6.42
CA PRO A 211 18.11 -4.49 6.30
C PRO A 211 17.25 -3.46 7.05
N PRO A 212 17.86 -2.45 7.72
CA PRO A 212 17.12 -1.46 8.51
C PRO A 212 16.11 -0.63 7.69
N ASP A 213 16.26 -0.58 6.37
CA ASP A 213 15.36 0.13 5.44
C ASP A 213 14.45 -0.86 4.66
N ASN A 214 14.32 -2.10 5.12
CA ASN A 214 13.54 -3.17 4.49
C ASN A 214 13.85 -3.36 2.98
N THR A 215 15.10 -3.03 2.56
CA THR A 215 15.50 -3.17 1.16
C THR A 215 16.85 -3.86 1.00
N TYR A 216 16.88 -4.87 0.13
CA TYR A 216 18.13 -5.45 -0.37
C TYR A 216 18.67 -4.61 -1.53
N ARG A 217 19.99 -4.55 -1.65
CA ARG A 217 20.67 -3.83 -2.72
C ARG A 217 21.49 -4.77 -3.56
N TYR A 218 21.23 -4.78 -4.86
CA TYR A 218 21.95 -5.55 -5.86
C TYR A 218 22.82 -4.62 -6.68
N ARG A 219 24.05 -5.02 -6.96
CA ARG A 219 25.04 -4.19 -7.69
C ARG A 219 25.74 -4.99 -8.76
N ALA A 220 25.88 -4.39 -9.94
CA ALA A 220 26.76 -4.88 -11.00
C ALA A 220 28.24 -4.62 -10.67
N SER A 221 29.14 -5.37 -11.30
CA SER A 221 30.55 -5.05 -11.28
C SER A 221 30.84 -3.70 -11.97
N LYS A 222 31.75 -2.91 -11.40
CA LYS A 222 32.19 -1.67 -12.07
C LYS A 222 32.84 -1.97 -13.43
N MET A 223 33.63 -3.03 -13.51
CA MET A 223 34.33 -3.41 -14.74
C MET A 223 33.34 -3.76 -15.86
N ASP A 224 32.28 -4.52 -15.53
CA ASP A 224 31.23 -4.87 -16.47
C ASP A 224 30.46 -3.64 -16.95
N CYS A 225 30.19 -2.68 -16.06
CA CYS A 225 29.50 -1.45 -16.42
C CYS A 225 30.37 -0.50 -17.23
N ASP A 226 31.67 -0.41 -16.95
CA ASP A 226 32.58 0.48 -17.69
C ASP A 226 32.77 0.04 -19.14
N ALA A 227 32.77 -1.27 -19.40
CA ALA A 227 32.87 -1.84 -20.74
C ALA A 227 31.51 -1.97 -21.46
N CYS A 228 30.41 -1.57 -20.84
CA CYS A 228 29.07 -1.82 -21.35
C CYS A 228 28.62 -0.72 -22.33
N ALA A 229 28.22 -1.13 -23.54
CA ALA A 229 27.65 -0.24 -24.54
C ALA A 229 26.34 0.47 -24.09
N LEU A 230 25.62 -0.13 -23.12
CA LEU A 230 24.37 0.40 -22.59
C LEU A 230 24.59 1.32 -21.37
N LYS A 231 25.83 1.62 -20.98
CA LYS A 231 26.13 2.40 -19.78
C LYS A 231 25.41 3.75 -19.76
N SER A 232 25.39 4.45 -20.86
CA SER A 232 24.73 5.77 -21.01
C SER A 232 23.22 5.72 -20.74
N ARG A 233 22.56 4.60 -21.05
CA ARG A 233 21.12 4.36 -20.78
C ARG A 233 20.86 3.67 -19.45
N CYS A 234 21.90 3.14 -18.80
CA CYS A 234 21.75 2.34 -17.58
C CYS A 234 22.15 3.11 -16.32
N CYS A 235 23.39 3.60 -16.29
CA CYS A 235 23.97 4.27 -15.13
C CYS A 235 25.01 5.35 -15.55
N PRO A 236 24.58 6.40 -16.30
CA PRO A 236 25.49 7.39 -16.87
C PRO A 236 26.34 8.09 -15.81
N ASN A 237 25.75 8.40 -14.66
CA ASN A 237 26.35 9.20 -13.60
C ASN A 237 26.91 8.38 -12.43
N THR A 238 26.94 7.03 -12.55
CA THR A 238 27.42 6.16 -11.46
C THR A 238 28.38 5.11 -11.98
N PRO A 239 29.37 4.68 -11.14
CA PRO A 239 30.35 3.68 -11.57
C PRO A 239 29.74 2.33 -11.95
N ALA A 240 28.65 1.94 -11.30
CA ALA A 240 27.95 0.69 -11.57
C ALA A 240 26.46 0.82 -11.24
N ARG A 241 25.65 0.05 -11.96
CA ARG A 241 24.21 -0.03 -11.71
C ARG A 241 23.92 -0.64 -10.35
N LYS A 242 22.97 -0.04 -9.63
CA LYS A 242 22.38 -0.57 -8.41
C LYS A 242 20.87 -0.72 -8.61
N VAL A 243 20.33 -1.82 -8.12
CA VAL A 243 18.89 -2.08 -8.05
C VAL A 243 18.52 -2.37 -6.60
N THR A 244 17.48 -1.74 -6.10
CA THR A 244 16.94 -2.02 -4.77
C THR A 244 15.73 -2.95 -4.89
N ARG A 245 15.62 -3.90 -3.96
CA ARG A 245 14.52 -4.85 -3.87
C ARG A 245 13.98 -4.82 -2.43
N SER A 246 12.67 -4.60 -2.28
CA SER A 246 12.01 -4.72 -0.96
C SER A 246 12.13 -6.14 -0.44
N ILE A 247 12.17 -6.31 0.89
CA ILE A 247 12.07 -7.65 1.51
C ILE A 247 10.74 -8.31 1.14
N HIS A 248 9.69 -7.52 0.92
CA HIS A 248 8.33 -7.95 0.53
C HIS A 248 8.14 -8.05 -0.99
N GLU A 249 9.22 -8.02 -1.78
CA GLU A 249 9.09 -7.99 -3.25
C GLU A 249 8.54 -9.31 -3.81
N GLY A 250 8.69 -10.43 -3.10
CA GLY A 250 8.09 -11.70 -3.47
C GLY A 250 6.56 -11.64 -3.61
N ALA A 251 5.89 -11.06 -2.62
CA ALA A 251 4.44 -10.85 -2.66
C ALA A 251 4.01 -9.88 -3.77
N ARG A 252 4.83 -8.85 -4.04
CA ARG A 252 4.58 -7.92 -5.17
C ARG A 252 4.73 -8.59 -6.52
N ASP A 253 5.73 -9.45 -6.69
CA ASP A 253 5.92 -10.23 -7.91
C ASP A 253 4.74 -11.20 -8.11
N PHE A 254 4.29 -11.88 -7.06
CA PHE A 254 3.11 -12.72 -7.09
C PHE A 254 1.83 -11.94 -7.49
N ALA A 255 1.61 -10.74 -6.90
CA ALA A 255 0.49 -9.88 -7.30
C ALA A 255 0.58 -9.43 -8.77
N ARG A 256 1.80 -9.18 -9.29
CA ARG A 256 2.00 -8.86 -10.72
C ARG A 256 1.70 -10.05 -11.63
N ASP A 257 1.98 -11.27 -11.18
CA ASP A 257 1.65 -12.48 -11.95
C ASP A 257 0.15 -12.75 -11.94
N ILE A 258 -0.52 -12.59 -10.79
CA ILE A 258 -1.98 -12.62 -10.71
C ILE A 258 -2.61 -11.60 -11.67
N ALA A 259 -2.05 -10.40 -11.76
CA ALA A 259 -2.58 -9.32 -12.62
C ALA A 259 -2.57 -9.67 -14.13
N LYS A 260 -1.88 -10.73 -14.55
CA LYS A 260 -1.85 -11.24 -15.94
C LYS A 260 -2.93 -12.30 -16.20
N THR A 261 -3.68 -12.73 -15.18
CA THR A 261 -4.66 -13.82 -15.26
C THR A 261 -6.06 -13.33 -15.63
N ASP A 262 -6.88 -14.21 -16.24
CA ASP A 262 -8.29 -13.93 -16.50
C ASP A 262 -9.08 -13.73 -15.20
N ALA A 263 -8.72 -14.46 -14.15
CA ALA A 263 -9.33 -14.33 -12.83
C ALA A 263 -9.18 -12.91 -12.26
N TYR A 264 -8.03 -12.28 -12.46
CA TYR A 264 -7.82 -10.87 -12.09
C TYR A 264 -8.75 -9.92 -12.86
N VAL A 265 -8.93 -10.13 -14.16
CA VAL A 265 -9.82 -9.31 -15.00
C VAL A 265 -11.26 -9.40 -14.50
N VAL A 266 -11.72 -10.61 -14.12
CA VAL A 266 -13.04 -10.84 -13.53
C VAL A 266 -13.16 -10.10 -12.19
N SER A 267 -12.23 -10.33 -11.24
CA SER A 267 -12.24 -9.67 -9.92
C SER A 267 -12.24 -8.15 -10.04
N ARG A 268 -11.45 -7.58 -10.97
CA ARG A 268 -11.42 -6.14 -11.21
C ARG A 268 -12.77 -5.60 -11.70
N ARG A 269 -13.53 -6.38 -12.47
CA ARG A 269 -14.89 -6.02 -12.90
C ARG A 269 -15.87 -6.10 -11.74
N GLU A 270 -15.78 -7.16 -10.95
CA GLU A 270 -16.66 -7.40 -9.79
C GLU A 270 -16.42 -6.38 -8.68
N ARG A 271 -15.16 -5.93 -8.47
CA ARG A 271 -14.84 -4.87 -7.52
C ARG A 271 -15.68 -3.60 -7.70
N LYS A 272 -16.13 -3.31 -8.93
CA LYS A 272 -17.00 -2.15 -9.16
C LYS A 272 -18.31 -2.20 -8.39
N LYS A 273 -18.72 -3.35 -7.89
CA LYS A 273 -19.89 -3.48 -7.02
C LYS A 273 -19.71 -2.70 -5.71
N VAL A 274 -18.48 -2.66 -5.15
CA VAL A 274 -18.20 -1.90 -3.94
C VAL A 274 -18.17 -0.39 -4.20
N GLU A 275 -17.79 0.05 -5.40
CA GLU A 275 -17.78 1.47 -5.78
C GLU A 275 -19.18 2.09 -5.87
N MET A 276 -20.24 1.26 -5.85
CA MET A 276 -21.64 1.70 -5.92
C MET A 276 -22.29 1.88 -4.54
N LEU A 277 -21.55 1.59 -3.47
CA LEU A 277 -21.99 1.78 -2.09
C LEU A 277 -21.60 3.17 -1.59
#